data_be8270304c924d60b6ef17d804088bc0
#
_entry.id   be8270304c924d60b6ef17d804088bc0
#
_cell.length_a   1.000
_cell.length_b   1.000
_cell.length_c   1.000
_cell.angle_alpha   90.00
_cell.angle_beta   90.00
_cell.angle_gamma   90.00
#
_symmetry.space_group_name_H-M   'P 1'
#
loop_
_entity.id
_entity.type
_entity.pdbx_description
1 polymer ?
#
loop_
_entity_poly.entity_id
_entity_poly.type
_entity_poly.pdbx_seq_one_letter_code
_entity_poly.pdbx_strand_id
1 'polypeptide(L)'
;MDFLYAAELKKKFVCFGHFYELVLMNGARMKCRSVLEIVDAALVPETPSAISLMKPDVVVIMMNPGSSHPKDIYHLDDEFEYPRANGSLRKQLVLTQPDNTQYQVMRVAVSKGWNHIRVLNLSDLRDPKSGSFLQKAGELAGVMGGHTHSIFCAERAEECSHSIQRSANTPIMLGWGQDPGLIPLAEQCMRRIGGEPTRTVASDVHPVLNAHPSPLLQAKKLQWLETMIQELDA
;
A
#
# COMPACT_ATOMS: atom_id res chain seq x y z
N MET A 1 20.53 -8.88 12.82
CA MET A 1 20.32 -8.75 11.34
C MET A 1 21.06 -7.53 10.83
N ASP A 2 21.83 -7.65 9.72
CA ASP A 2 22.50 -6.51 9.12
C ASP A 2 21.46 -5.58 8.46
N PHE A 3 21.58 -4.29 8.74
CA PHE A 3 20.67 -3.29 8.17
C PHE A 3 21.03 -3.03 6.70
N LEU A 4 20.19 -3.54 5.79
CA LEU A 4 20.39 -3.30 4.35
C LEU A 4 20.03 -1.87 3.97
N TYR A 5 20.94 -1.18 3.28
CA TYR A 5 20.70 0.17 2.78
C TYR A 5 19.89 0.16 1.47
N ALA A 6 19.30 1.30 1.12
CA ALA A 6 18.45 1.43 -0.06
C ALA A 6 19.15 1.00 -1.37
N ALA A 7 20.47 1.21 -1.47
CA ALA A 7 21.25 0.82 -2.66
C ALA A 7 21.27 -0.70 -2.88
N GLU A 8 21.35 -1.48 -1.79
CA GLU A 8 21.35 -2.95 -1.82
C GLU A 8 19.93 -3.47 -2.11
N LEU A 9 18.92 -2.88 -1.46
CA LEU A 9 17.52 -3.24 -1.68
C LEU A 9 17.08 -2.97 -3.12
N LYS A 10 17.53 -1.88 -3.74
CA LYS A 10 17.27 -1.57 -5.16
C LYS A 10 17.91 -2.56 -6.14
N LYS A 11 18.98 -3.25 -5.75
CA LYS A 11 19.57 -4.32 -6.56
C LYS A 11 18.75 -5.61 -6.46
N LYS A 12 18.17 -5.87 -5.28
CA LYS A 12 17.42 -7.08 -5.02
C LYS A 12 15.95 -6.99 -5.48
N PHE A 13 15.30 -5.84 -5.34
CA PHE A 13 13.88 -5.68 -5.63
C PHE A 13 13.61 -4.64 -6.72
N VAL A 14 12.61 -4.94 -7.54
CA VAL A 14 12.04 -4.02 -8.53
C VAL A 14 10.60 -3.71 -8.12
N CYS A 15 10.20 -2.45 -8.26
CA CYS A 15 8.85 -2.00 -7.92
C CYS A 15 8.05 -1.70 -9.18
N PHE A 16 6.79 -2.13 -9.19
CA PHE A 16 5.81 -1.84 -10.22
C PHE A 16 4.54 -1.31 -9.57
N GLY A 17 3.94 -0.27 -10.13
CA GLY A 17 2.72 0.33 -9.61
C GLY A 17 1.68 0.57 -10.69
N HIS A 18 0.41 0.55 -10.31
CA HIS A 18 -0.67 1.02 -11.16
C HIS A 18 -1.09 2.41 -10.71
N PHE A 19 -0.93 3.39 -11.60
CA PHE A 19 -1.22 4.80 -11.35
C PHE A 19 -2.43 5.24 -12.14
N TYR A 20 -3.22 6.16 -11.56
CA TYR A 20 -4.40 6.72 -12.20
C TYR A 20 -4.76 8.09 -11.60
N GLU A 21 -5.60 8.84 -12.29
CA GLU A 21 -6.20 10.08 -11.80
C GLU A 21 -7.70 9.90 -11.55
N LEU A 22 -8.18 10.39 -10.40
CA LEU A 22 -9.60 10.57 -10.15
C LEU A 22 -10.00 11.94 -10.66
N VAL A 23 -10.97 11.99 -11.57
CA VAL A 23 -11.55 13.22 -12.10
C VAL A 23 -12.85 13.50 -11.35
N LEU A 24 -12.88 14.59 -10.59
CA LEU A 24 -14.05 15.01 -9.82
C LEU A 24 -15.06 15.74 -10.71
N MET A 25 -16.34 15.82 -10.26
CA MET A 25 -17.41 16.52 -10.99
C MET A 25 -17.09 18.00 -11.31
N ASN A 26 -16.27 18.65 -10.49
CA ASN A 26 -15.82 20.03 -10.72
C ASN A 26 -14.58 20.13 -11.65
N GLY A 27 -14.16 19.00 -12.23
CA GLY A 27 -12.98 18.91 -13.10
C GLY A 27 -11.64 18.82 -12.38
N ALA A 28 -11.60 18.87 -11.03
CA ALA A 28 -10.37 18.70 -10.29
C ALA A 28 -9.85 17.26 -10.44
N ARG A 29 -8.51 17.12 -10.46
CA ARG A 29 -7.82 15.84 -10.65
C ARG A 29 -7.02 15.46 -9.42
N MET A 30 -7.12 14.21 -8.99
CA MET A 30 -6.39 13.68 -7.85
C MET A 30 -5.56 12.47 -8.28
N LYS A 31 -4.25 12.55 -8.10
CA LYS A 31 -3.31 11.46 -8.42
C LYS A 31 -3.47 10.32 -7.44
N CYS A 32 -3.52 9.09 -7.96
CA CYS A 32 -3.75 7.87 -7.20
C CYS A 32 -2.76 6.77 -7.58
N ARG A 33 -2.64 5.77 -6.70
CA ARG A 33 -1.98 4.49 -6.96
C ARG A 33 -2.79 3.38 -6.28
N SER A 34 -3.35 2.45 -7.04
CA SER A 34 -4.19 1.37 -6.49
C SER A 34 -3.38 0.24 -5.86
N VAL A 35 -2.21 -0.05 -6.40
CA VAL A 35 -1.35 -1.15 -5.94
C VAL A 35 0.12 -0.84 -6.20
N LEU A 36 1.00 -1.39 -5.36
CA LEU A 36 2.42 -1.52 -5.65
C LEU A 36 2.83 -2.98 -5.48
N GLU A 37 3.50 -3.51 -6.47
CA GLU A 37 4.12 -4.83 -6.43
C GLU A 37 5.63 -4.63 -6.26
N ILE A 38 6.21 -5.28 -5.27
CA ILE A 38 7.66 -5.31 -4.99
C ILE A 38 8.10 -6.75 -5.25
N VAL A 39 8.90 -6.96 -6.30
CA VAL A 39 9.28 -8.29 -6.78
C VAL A 39 10.79 -8.43 -6.77
N ASP A 40 11.29 -9.59 -6.36
CA ASP A 40 12.72 -9.92 -6.48
C ASP A 40 13.15 -9.79 -7.94
N ALA A 41 14.25 -9.09 -8.18
CA ALA A 41 14.73 -8.79 -9.54
C ALA A 41 14.95 -10.05 -10.39
N ALA A 42 15.29 -11.17 -9.76
CA ALA A 42 15.50 -12.44 -10.44
C ALA A 42 14.17 -13.13 -10.87
N LEU A 43 13.03 -12.69 -10.32
CA LEU A 43 11.71 -13.29 -10.58
C LEU A 43 10.77 -12.38 -11.38
N VAL A 44 11.27 -11.21 -11.83
CA VAL A 44 10.47 -10.30 -12.65
C VAL A 44 10.14 -10.96 -13.99
N PRO A 45 8.85 -11.13 -14.36
CA PRO A 45 8.47 -11.70 -15.64
C PRO A 45 8.77 -10.74 -16.81
N GLU A 46 8.84 -11.27 -18.02
CA GLU A 46 9.10 -10.49 -19.23
C GLU A 46 8.10 -9.35 -19.43
N THR A 47 6.85 -9.58 -19.06
CA THR A 47 5.79 -8.55 -19.14
C THR A 47 5.32 -8.15 -17.74
N PRO A 48 5.36 -6.85 -17.36
CA PRO A 48 4.90 -6.39 -16.07
C PRO A 48 3.44 -6.74 -15.75
N SER A 49 2.57 -6.86 -16.77
CA SER A 49 1.17 -7.25 -16.58
C SER A 49 1.01 -8.66 -15.99
N ALA A 50 1.98 -9.55 -16.19
CA ALA A 50 1.94 -10.88 -15.60
C ALA A 50 2.09 -10.85 -14.07
N ILE A 51 2.74 -9.82 -13.51
CA ILE A 51 2.91 -9.66 -12.05
C ILE A 51 1.55 -9.56 -11.35
N SER A 52 0.57 -8.86 -11.96
CA SER A 52 -0.77 -8.71 -11.37
C SER A 52 -1.52 -10.04 -11.20
N LEU A 53 -1.13 -11.07 -11.97
CA LEU A 53 -1.69 -12.42 -11.90
C LEU A 53 -0.93 -13.33 -10.92
N MET A 54 0.26 -12.91 -10.47
CA MET A 54 1.04 -13.67 -9.50
C MET A 54 0.44 -13.51 -8.11
N LYS A 55 0.53 -14.59 -7.34
CA LYS A 55 0.16 -14.58 -5.92
C LYS A 55 1.36 -14.11 -5.10
N PRO A 56 1.28 -12.96 -4.39
CA PRO A 56 2.40 -12.49 -3.59
C PRO A 56 2.63 -13.38 -2.36
N ASP A 57 3.84 -13.35 -1.82
CA ASP A 57 4.15 -14.01 -0.54
C ASP A 57 3.38 -13.34 0.60
N VAL A 58 3.31 -12.02 0.60
CA VAL A 58 2.65 -11.23 1.64
C VAL A 58 1.91 -10.03 1.05
N VAL A 59 0.82 -9.64 1.70
CA VAL A 59 0.13 -8.35 1.47
C VAL A 59 0.42 -7.43 2.63
N VAL A 60 0.77 -6.18 2.31
CA VAL A 60 1.02 -5.10 3.27
C VAL A 60 0.01 -3.99 3.05
N ILE A 61 -0.67 -3.55 4.11
CA ILE A 61 -1.63 -2.44 4.04
C ILE A 61 -1.04 -1.23 4.77
N MET A 62 -0.94 -0.12 4.05
CA MET A 62 -0.34 1.12 4.52
C MET A 62 -1.34 2.27 4.44
N MET A 63 -0.96 3.50 4.85
CA MET A 63 -1.82 4.67 4.87
C MET A 63 -2.26 5.08 3.46
N ASN A 64 -1.30 5.53 2.68
CA ASN A 64 -1.47 6.03 1.31
C ASN A 64 -0.18 5.83 0.51
N PRO A 65 -0.18 6.01 -0.82
CA PRO A 65 1.01 5.79 -1.65
C PRO A 65 2.19 6.76 -1.42
N GLY A 66 1.98 7.83 -0.67
CA GLY A 66 3.01 8.81 -0.37
C GLY A 66 3.58 9.49 -1.63
N SER A 67 4.92 9.54 -1.72
CA SER A 67 5.67 10.14 -2.84
C SER A 67 6.03 9.16 -3.96
N SER A 68 5.62 7.91 -3.87
CA SER A 68 5.88 6.91 -4.90
C SER A 68 5.28 7.33 -6.26
N HIS A 69 6.05 7.19 -7.34
CA HIS A 69 5.67 7.65 -8.67
C HIS A 69 6.24 6.76 -9.78
N PRO A 70 5.69 6.79 -11.01
CA PRO A 70 6.29 6.12 -12.15
C PRO A 70 7.73 6.59 -12.37
N LYS A 71 8.62 5.66 -12.77
CA LYS A 71 9.99 6.04 -13.17
C LYS A 71 10.01 6.81 -14.49
N ASP A 72 9.11 6.45 -15.40
CA ASP A 72 8.91 7.21 -16.63
C ASP A 72 8.12 8.47 -16.31
N ILE A 73 8.73 9.63 -16.50
CA ILE A 73 8.11 10.94 -16.25
C ILE A 73 7.05 11.31 -17.31
N TYR A 74 7.04 10.62 -18.45
CA TYR A 74 6.06 10.80 -19.53
C TYR A 74 4.92 9.78 -19.45
N HIS A 75 4.89 8.93 -18.41
CA HIS A 75 3.79 8.01 -18.20
C HIS A 75 2.47 8.78 -18.04
N LEU A 76 1.47 8.38 -18.83
CA LEU A 76 0.11 8.88 -18.72
C LEU A 76 -0.66 7.95 -17.78
N ASP A 77 -1.17 8.52 -16.70
CA ASP A 77 -2.00 7.79 -15.73
C ASP A 77 -3.37 7.47 -16.36
N ASP A 78 -3.96 6.32 -16.01
CA ASP A 78 -5.35 6.02 -16.35
C ASP A 78 -6.29 7.05 -15.69
N GLU A 79 -7.40 7.39 -16.34
CA GLU A 79 -8.38 8.34 -15.79
C GLU A 79 -9.66 7.62 -15.39
N PHE A 80 -10.16 7.92 -14.18
CA PHE A 80 -11.44 7.42 -13.68
C PHE A 80 -12.27 8.58 -13.13
N GLU A 81 -13.55 8.61 -13.49
CA GLU A 81 -14.51 9.53 -12.87
C GLU A 81 -14.73 9.17 -11.39
N TYR A 82 -14.91 10.17 -10.54
CA TYR A 82 -15.29 9.98 -9.16
C TYR A 82 -16.81 10.17 -9.00
N PRO A 83 -17.53 9.28 -8.28
CA PRO A 83 -17.02 8.12 -7.53
C PRO A 83 -16.56 6.97 -8.46
N ARG A 84 -15.40 6.40 -8.14
CA ARG A 84 -14.88 5.29 -8.88
C ARG A 84 -15.74 4.04 -8.68
N ALA A 85 -16.37 3.54 -9.73
CA ALA A 85 -17.02 2.24 -9.75
C ALA A 85 -15.98 1.10 -9.82
N ASN A 86 -16.41 -0.17 -9.65
CA ASN A 86 -15.58 -1.33 -9.88
C ASN A 86 -14.86 -1.20 -11.22
N GLY A 87 -13.57 -0.94 -11.16
CA GLY A 87 -12.73 -0.83 -12.35
C GLY A 87 -12.29 -2.19 -12.85
N SER A 88 -11.79 -2.23 -14.07
CA SER A 88 -11.13 -3.40 -14.62
C SER A 88 -10.03 -3.87 -13.66
N LEU A 89 -10.04 -5.18 -13.33
CA LEU A 89 -8.97 -5.83 -12.57
C LEU A 89 -7.63 -5.86 -13.34
N ARG A 90 -7.66 -5.54 -14.64
CA ARG A 90 -6.45 -5.41 -15.46
C ARG A 90 -5.80 -4.07 -15.17
N LYS A 91 -4.71 -4.11 -14.42
CA LYS A 91 -3.91 -2.94 -14.05
C LYS A 91 -2.68 -2.90 -14.94
N GLN A 92 -2.46 -1.76 -15.61
CA GLN A 92 -1.20 -1.52 -16.29
C GLN A 92 -0.14 -1.18 -15.24
N LEU A 93 0.70 -2.15 -14.91
CA LEU A 93 1.80 -1.97 -13.99
C LEU A 93 2.99 -1.34 -14.70
N VAL A 94 3.53 -0.26 -14.13
CA VAL A 94 4.71 0.44 -14.64
C VAL A 94 5.82 0.48 -13.61
N LEU A 95 7.07 0.54 -14.08
CA LEU A 95 8.23 0.71 -13.22
C LEU A 95 8.06 1.91 -12.32
N THR A 96 8.28 1.71 -11.02
CA THR A 96 7.97 2.67 -9.97
C THR A 96 9.20 3.00 -9.15
N GLN A 97 9.36 4.27 -8.80
CA GLN A 97 10.36 4.72 -7.84
C GLN A 97 9.80 4.49 -6.41
N PRO A 98 10.44 3.61 -5.60
CA PRO A 98 10.05 3.42 -4.21
C PRO A 98 10.45 4.59 -3.33
N ASP A 99 9.73 4.77 -2.22
CA ASP A 99 10.08 5.70 -1.14
C ASP A 99 10.69 4.98 0.08
N ASN A 100 10.97 5.75 1.14
CA ASN A 100 11.59 5.22 2.36
C ASN A 100 10.75 4.14 3.07
N THR A 101 9.44 4.19 2.92
CA THR A 101 8.54 3.24 3.57
C THR A 101 8.61 1.87 2.89
N GLN A 102 8.69 1.86 1.55
CA GLN A 102 8.85 0.61 0.82
C GLN A 102 10.19 -0.08 1.14
N TYR A 103 11.27 0.67 1.41
CA TYR A 103 12.53 0.07 1.84
C TYR A 103 12.43 -0.62 3.21
N GLN A 104 11.58 -0.13 4.12
CA GLN A 104 11.32 -0.86 5.38
C GLN A 104 10.59 -2.18 5.13
N VAL A 105 9.60 -2.18 4.25
CA VAL A 105 8.89 -3.41 3.84
C VAL A 105 9.84 -4.40 3.17
N MET A 106 10.74 -3.93 2.30
CA MET A 106 11.76 -4.78 1.66
C MET A 106 12.71 -5.42 2.69
N ARG A 107 13.07 -4.71 3.79
CA ARG A 107 13.90 -5.29 4.86
C ARG A 107 13.18 -6.42 5.58
N VAL A 108 11.88 -6.26 5.86
CA VAL A 108 11.06 -7.36 6.41
C VAL A 108 11.04 -8.53 5.44
N ALA A 109 10.83 -8.27 4.15
CA ALA A 109 10.80 -9.31 3.12
C ALA A 109 12.13 -10.09 3.06
N VAL A 110 13.28 -9.41 3.11
CA VAL A 110 14.59 -10.09 3.18
C VAL A 110 14.70 -10.97 4.41
N SER A 111 14.26 -10.49 5.57
CA SER A 111 14.27 -11.25 6.82
C SER A 111 13.42 -12.52 6.76
N LYS A 112 12.30 -12.45 6.07
CA LYS A 112 11.32 -13.56 5.96
C LYS A 112 11.53 -14.43 4.72
N GLY A 113 12.51 -14.12 3.87
CA GLY A 113 12.75 -14.83 2.61
C GLY A 113 11.64 -14.63 1.57
N TRP A 114 10.87 -13.54 1.67
CA TRP A 114 9.81 -13.22 0.71
C TRP A 114 10.38 -12.55 -0.55
N ASN A 115 9.88 -12.95 -1.69
CA ASN A 115 10.34 -12.48 -3.00
C ASN A 115 9.31 -11.62 -3.73
N HIS A 116 8.04 -11.68 -3.32
CA HIS A 116 6.96 -10.90 -3.91
C HIS A 116 6.04 -10.33 -2.83
N ILE A 117 5.98 -9.01 -2.75
CA ILE A 117 5.18 -8.27 -1.78
C ILE A 117 4.17 -7.40 -2.54
N ARG A 118 2.91 -7.49 -2.19
CA ARG A 118 1.86 -6.56 -2.65
C ARG A 118 1.56 -5.53 -1.60
N VAL A 119 1.66 -4.26 -1.96
CA VAL A 119 1.32 -3.13 -1.08
C VAL A 119 -0.01 -2.51 -1.52
N LEU A 120 -0.97 -2.52 -0.63
CA LEU A 120 -2.25 -1.82 -0.70
C LEU A 120 -2.23 -0.64 0.27
N ASN A 121 -3.19 0.26 0.15
CA ASN A 121 -3.29 1.41 1.04
C ASN A 121 -4.74 1.59 1.52
N LEU A 122 -4.92 2.21 2.70
CA LEU A 122 -6.24 2.63 3.18
C LEU A 122 -6.93 3.55 2.17
N SER A 123 -6.12 4.31 1.42
CA SER A 123 -6.57 5.16 0.32
C SER A 123 -5.57 5.14 -0.81
N ASP A 124 -6.04 5.14 -2.06
CA ASP A 124 -5.22 5.22 -3.26
C ASP A 124 -4.64 6.63 -3.49
N LEU A 125 -5.13 7.66 -2.79
CA LEU A 125 -4.71 9.06 -2.95
C LEU A 125 -3.21 9.24 -2.66
N ARG A 126 -2.49 9.79 -3.63
CA ARG A 126 -1.06 10.10 -3.50
C ARG A 126 -0.88 11.47 -2.86
N ASP A 127 -0.31 11.48 -1.66
CA ASP A 127 0.11 12.71 -0.99
C ASP A 127 1.28 12.39 -0.05
N PRO A 128 2.43 13.06 -0.17
CA PRO A 128 3.58 12.83 0.71
C PRO A 128 3.40 13.41 2.12
N LYS A 129 2.39 14.27 2.33
CA LYS A 129 2.10 14.93 3.61
C LYS A 129 0.83 14.36 4.22
N SER A 130 0.92 13.70 5.37
CA SER A 130 -0.21 13.05 6.04
C SER A 130 -1.38 14.00 6.33
N GLY A 131 -1.11 15.23 6.81
CA GLY A 131 -2.16 16.21 7.08
C GLY A 131 -2.93 16.64 5.81
N SER A 132 -2.23 16.89 4.70
CA SER A 132 -2.86 17.18 3.40
C SER A 132 -3.65 15.98 2.87
N PHE A 133 -3.10 14.78 3.05
CA PHE A 133 -3.80 13.55 2.68
C PHE A 133 -5.12 13.40 3.44
N LEU A 134 -5.11 13.55 4.77
CA LEU A 134 -6.32 13.42 5.60
C LEU A 134 -7.38 14.46 5.25
N GLN A 135 -6.97 15.69 4.97
CA GLN A 135 -7.90 16.73 4.49
C GLN A 135 -8.57 16.30 3.19
N LYS A 136 -7.80 15.90 2.17
CA LYS A 136 -8.33 15.45 0.86
C LYS A 136 -9.24 14.23 1.00
N ALA A 137 -8.85 13.25 1.80
CA ALA A 137 -9.67 12.06 2.05
C ALA A 137 -10.99 12.42 2.73
N GLY A 138 -10.98 13.37 3.69
CA GLY A 138 -12.18 13.89 4.34
C GLY A 138 -13.08 14.66 3.38
N GLU A 139 -12.52 15.47 2.50
CA GLU A 139 -13.28 16.18 1.45
C GLU A 139 -13.98 15.20 0.51
N LEU A 140 -13.28 14.14 0.06
CA LEU A 140 -13.89 13.12 -0.79
C LEU A 140 -14.96 12.30 -0.08
N ALA A 141 -14.81 12.04 1.22
CA ALA A 141 -15.83 11.33 2.02
C ALA A 141 -17.16 12.09 2.09
N GLY A 142 -17.13 13.44 2.04
CA GLY A 142 -18.30 14.30 2.00
C GLY A 142 -18.99 14.37 0.63
N VAL A 143 -18.36 13.87 -0.43
CA VAL A 143 -18.94 13.84 -1.78
C VAL A 143 -19.80 12.59 -1.95
N MET A 144 -20.84 12.67 -2.76
CA MET A 144 -21.69 11.53 -3.15
C MET A 144 -20.82 10.44 -3.80
N GLY A 145 -20.77 9.24 -3.18
CA GLY A 145 -19.86 8.15 -3.56
C GLY A 145 -18.88 7.75 -2.44
N GLY A 146 -18.81 8.52 -1.35
CA GLY A 146 -18.11 8.12 -0.13
C GLY A 146 -16.62 7.84 -0.33
N HIS A 147 -16.16 6.67 0.10
CA HIS A 147 -14.74 6.31 0.14
C HIS A 147 -14.26 5.50 -1.08
N THR A 148 -14.77 5.72 -2.30
CA THR A 148 -14.37 4.93 -3.48
C THR A 148 -12.89 5.10 -3.87
N HIS A 149 -12.19 6.08 -3.29
CA HIS A 149 -10.73 6.17 -3.32
C HIS A 149 -10.03 5.09 -2.47
N SER A 150 -10.78 4.32 -1.66
CA SER A 150 -10.28 3.20 -0.86
C SER A 150 -10.69 1.87 -1.49
N ILE A 151 -9.72 0.96 -1.66
CA ILE A 151 -10.00 -0.41 -2.13
C ILE A 151 -10.91 -1.18 -1.15
N PHE A 152 -11.00 -0.73 0.10
CA PHE A 152 -11.80 -1.38 1.15
C PHE A 152 -13.26 -0.92 1.18
N CYS A 153 -13.69 -0.01 0.29
CA CYS A 153 -15.10 0.38 0.18
C CYS A 153 -15.97 -0.76 -0.40
N ALA A 154 -17.29 -0.62 -0.25
CA ALA A 154 -18.23 -1.65 -0.71
C ALA A 154 -18.21 -1.82 -2.23
N GLU A 155 -18.09 -0.72 -2.95
CA GLU A 155 -18.12 -0.64 -4.41
C GLU A 155 -16.92 -1.33 -5.07
N ARG A 156 -15.83 -1.56 -4.30
CA ARG A 156 -14.60 -2.21 -4.78
C ARG A 156 -14.36 -3.57 -4.11
N ALA A 157 -15.42 -4.21 -3.59
CA ALA A 157 -15.32 -5.45 -2.82
C ALA A 157 -14.63 -6.59 -3.59
N GLU A 158 -14.95 -6.76 -4.87
CA GLU A 158 -14.36 -7.78 -5.73
C GLU A 158 -12.86 -7.50 -5.95
N GLU A 159 -12.48 -6.26 -6.28
CA GLU A 159 -11.10 -5.84 -6.42
C GLU A 159 -10.31 -6.09 -5.13
N CYS A 160 -10.89 -5.79 -3.97
CA CYS A 160 -10.30 -6.04 -2.67
C CYS A 160 -10.06 -7.54 -2.44
N SER A 161 -11.08 -8.36 -2.67
CA SER A 161 -10.99 -9.81 -2.46
C SER A 161 -9.88 -10.47 -3.29
N HIS A 162 -9.66 -10.02 -4.52
CA HIS A 162 -8.54 -10.48 -5.34
C HIS A 162 -7.20 -9.93 -4.85
N SER A 163 -7.17 -8.66 -4.45
CA SER A 163 -5.92 -7.97 -4.09
C SER A 163 -5.32 -8.44 -2.77
N ILE A 164 -6.13 -8.96 -1.84
CA ILE A 164 -5.65 -9.50 -0.56
C ILE A 164 -5.20 -10.96 -0.62
N GLN A 165 -5.37 -11.63 -1.75
CA GLN A 165 -4.89 -13.01 -1.94
C GLN A 165 -3.37 -13.04 -1.88
N ARG A 166 -2.82 -14.00 -1.11
CA ARG A 166 -1.40 -14.19 -0.84
C ARG A 166 -1.07 -15.65 -0.54
N SER A 167 0.20 -15.95 -0.33
CA SER A 167 0.63 -17.29 0.07
C SER A 167 -0.13 -17.80 1.30
N ALA A 168 -0.41 -19.09 1.32
CA ALA A 168 -1.11 -19.71 2.44
C ALA A 168 -0.32 -19.50 3.76
N ASN A 169 -1.07 -19.32 4.85
CA ASN A 169 -0.52 -19.13 6.20
C ASN A 169 0.32 -17.86 6.42
N THR A 170 0.39 -16.95 5.44
CA THR A 170 1.05 -15.67 5.64
C THR A 170 0.03 -14.63 6.11
N PRO A 171 0.29 -13.89 7.21
CA PRO A 171 -0.60 -12.82 7.65
C PRO A 171 -0.55 -11.60 6.75
N ILE A 172 -1.57 -10.75 6.81
CA ILE A 172 -1.52 -9.40 6.26
C ILE A 172 -0.74 -8.52 7.23
N MET A 173 0.28 -7.81 6.73
CA MET A 173 1.00 -6.81 7.52
C MET A 173 0.25 -5.48 7.50
N LEU A 174 0.07 -4.87 8.67
CA LEU A 174 -0.58 -3.56 8.81
C LEU A 174 0.43 -2.50 9.28
N GLY A 175 0.45 -1.34 8.58
CA GLY A 175 1.42 -0.30 8.87
C GLY A 175 0.96 1.10 8.41
N TRP A 176 -0.25 1.55 8.75
CA TRP A 176 -0.79 2.83 8.27
C TRP A 176 -0.48 4.05 9.14
N GLY A 177 -0.14 3.86 10.42
CA GLY A 177 0.21 4.96 11.31
C GLY A 177 -0.79 5.18 12.45
N GLN A 178 -0.51 6.20 13.27
CA GLN A 178 -1.19 6.44 14.54
C GLN A 178 -2.08 7.70 14.54
N ASP A 179 -2.24 8.37 13.40
CA ASP A 179 -3.07 9.57 13.33
C ASP A 179 -4.56 9.21 13.52
N PRO A 180 -5.27 9.80 14.48
CA PRO A 180 -6.68 9.52 14.72
C PRO A 180 -7.60 9.79 13.51
N GLY A 181 -7.20 10.68 12.60
CA GLY A 181 -7.92 10.93 11.36
C GLY A 181 -8.00 9.71 10.42
N LEU A 182 -7.17 8.67 10.66
CA LEU A 182 -7.19 7.42 9.90
C LEU A 182 -8.26 6.43 10.38
N ILE A 183 -8.84 6.62 11.58
CA ILE A 183 -9.75 5.67 12.21
C ILE A 183 -10.88 5.23 11.25
N PRO A 184 -11.61 6.12 10.56
CA PRO A 184 -12.70 5.70 9.68
C PRO A 184 -12.25 4.76 8.55
N LEU A 185 -11.11 5.07 7.91
CA LEU A 185 -10.55 4.25 6.83
C LEU A 185 -9.98 2.93 7.36
N ALA A 186 -9.32 2.96 8.52
CA ALA A 186 -8.77 1.77 9.17
C ALA A 186 -9.87 0.80 9.61
N GLU A 187 -10.96 1.30 10.22
CA GLU A 187 -12.12 0.47 10.56
C GLU A 187 -12.79 -0.12 9.33
N GLN A 188 -12.90 0.65 8.24
CA GLN A 188 -13.42 0.15 6.96
C GLN A 188 -12.55 -0.98 6.44
N CYS A 189 -11.23 -0.82 6.47
CA CYS A 189 -10.27 -1.85 6.10
C CYS A 189 -10.46 -3.11 6.96
N MET A 190 -10.47 -2.98 8.29
CA MET A 190 -10.60 -4.11 9.21
C MET A 190 -11.91 -4.88 9.02
N ARG A 191 -13.03 -4.17 8.78
CA ARG A 191 -14.30 -4.82 8.42
C ARG A 191 -14.22 -5.59 7.12
N ARG A 192 -13.51 -5.05 6.12
CA ARG A 192 -13.41 -5.65 4.78
C ARG A 192 -12.52 -6.88 4.74
N ILE A 193 -11.36 -6.85 5.43
CA ILE A 193 -10.45 -8.01 5.49
C ILE A 193 -10.93 -9.08 6.46
N GLY A 194 -11.85 -8.79 7.32
CA GLY A 194 -12.52 -9.55 8.36
C GLY A 194 -12.08 -11.00 8.55
N GLY A 195 -11.55 -11.36 9.71
CA GLY A 195 -11.10 -12.72 10.02
C GLY A 195 -9.75 -13.14 9.41
N GLU A 196 -9.19 -12.38 8.47
CA GLU A 196 -7.86 -12.65 7.95
C GLU A 196 -6.79 -12.48 9.06
N PRO A 197 -5.81 -13.39 9.17
CA PRO A 197 -4.73 -13.22 10.12
C PRO A 197 -3.93 -11.96 9.80
N THR A 198 -3.71 -11.13 10.80
CA THR A 198 -2.96 -9.88 10.65
C THR A 198 -1.78 -9.82 11.62
N ARG A 199 -0.74 -9.06 11.26
CA ARG A 199 0.38 -8.70 12.14
C ARG A 199 0.66 -7.20 12.02
N THR A 200 0.97 -6.60 13.16
CA THR A 200 1.20 -5.16 13.23
C THR A 200 2.11 -4.82 14.41
N VAL A 201 2.80 -3.70 14.32
CA VAL A 201 3.39 -3.06 15.51
C VAL A 201 2.30 -2.19 16.14
N ALA A 202 1.81 -2.63 17.30
CA ALA A 202 0.66 -2.02 17.95
C ALA A 202 0.84 -0.52 18.26
N SER A 203 -0.28 0.17 18.42
CA SER A 203 -0.35 1.56 18.86
C SER A 203 -1.05 1.67 20.20
N ASP A 204 -0.55 2.54 21.06
CA ASP A 204 -1.20 2.89 22.33
C ASP A 204 -2.33 3.93 22.18
N VAL A 205 -2.49 4.50 20.97
CA VAL A 205 -3.45 5.58 20.69
C VAL A 205 -4.88 5.03 20.52
N HIS A 206 -5.02 3.98 19.72
CA HIS A 206 -6.31 3.36 19.43
C HIS A 206 -6.12 1.93 18.91
N PRO A 207 -7.00 0.96 19.25
CA PRO A 207 -6.84 -0.45 18.86
C PRO A 207 -6.75 -0.70 17.35
N VAL A 208 -7.39 0.14 16.53
CA VAL A 208 -7.37 0.02 15.07
C VAL A 208 -6.15 0.69 14.44
N LEU A 209 -5.42 1.53 15.18
CA LEU A 209 -4.22 2.21 14.71
C LEU A 209 -2.96 1.38 14.98
N ASN A 210 -1.90 1.63 14.24
CA ASN A 210 -0.64 0.92 14.35
C ASN A 210 0.55 1.82 14.04
N ALA A 211 1.76 1.36 14.38
CA ALA A 211 2.96 2.14 14.09
C ALA A 211 3.29 2.13 12.59
N HIS A 212 3.63 3.31 12.07
CA HIS A 212 4.07 3.45 10.68
C HIS A 212 5.48 2.86 10.48
N PRO A 213 5.75 2.12 9.38
CA PRO A 213 7.05 1.48 9.14
C PRO A 213 8.24 2.43 9.07
N SER A 214 8.02 3.67 8.65
CA SER A 214 9.09 4.65 8.46
C SER A 214 8.87 5.94 9.26
N PRO A 215 8.98 5.88 10.62
CA PRO A 215 9.01 7.09 11.43
C PRO A 215 10.26 7.93 11.11
N LEU A 216 10.27 9.21 11.53
CA LEU A 216 11.36 10.14 11.21
C LEU A 216 12.72 9.69 11.76
N LEU A 217 12.75 9.22 13.01
CA LEU A 217 13.98 8.84 13.70
C LEU A 217 14.47 7.46 13.26
N GLN A 218 15.75 7.36 12.93
CA GLN A 218 16.38 6.10 12.51
C GLN A 218 16.25 5.00 13.58
N ALA A 219 16.46 5.33 14.85
CA ALA A 219 16.29 4.37 15.95
C ALA A 219 14.86 3.79 16.01
N LYS A 220 13.85 4.61 15.74
CA LYS A 220 12.45 4.15 15.68
C LYS A 220 12.16 3.26 14.45
N LYS A 221 12.85 3.49 13.32
CA LYS A 221 12.77 2.60 12.15
C LYS A 221 13.34 1.22 12.47
N LEU A 222 14.48 1.17 13.15
CA LEU A 222 15.10 -0.09 13.58
C LEU A 222 14.19 -0.82 14.57
N GLN A 223 13.70 -0.14 15.60
CA GLN A 223 12.76 -0.68 16.56
C GLN A 223 11.52 -1.27 15.89
N TRP A 224 10.90 -0.51 14.94
CA TRP A 224 9.74 -1.00 14.20
C TRP A 224 10.06 -2.28 13.42
N LEU A 225 11.22 -2.30 12.74
CA LEU A 225 11.67 -3.46 11.96
C LEU A 225 11.82 -4.71 12.83
N GLU A 226 12.52 -4.58 13.94
CA GLU A 226 12.75 -5.67 14.91
C GLU A 226 11.43 -6.20 15.49
N THR A 227 10.55 -5.28 15.93
CA THR A 227 9.24 -5.66 16.48
C THR A 227 8.38 -6.36 15.43
N MET A 228 8.31 -5.82 14.19
CA MET A 228 7.52 -6.44 13.12
C MET A 228 8.01 -7.86 12.78
N ILE A 229 9.33 -8.07 12.76
CA ILE A 229 9.89 -9.40 12.52
C ILE A 229 9.49 -10.37 13.63
N GLN A 230 9.56 -9.94 14.90
CA GLN A 230 9.12 -10.75 16.05
C GLN A 230 7.62 -11.09 15.96
N GLU A 231 6.78 -10.13 15.62
CA GLU A 231 5.34 -10.35 15.42
C GLU A 231 5.04 -11.37 14.30
N LEU A 232 5.89 -11.40 13.26
CA LEU A 232 5.76 -12.34 12.15
C LEU A 232 6.32 -13.74 12.47
N ASP A 233 7.07 -13.90 13.54
CA ASP A 233 7.60 -15.19 14.04
C ASP A 233 6.68 -15.82 15.10
N ALA A 234 5.74 -15.05 15.67
CA ALA A 234 4.73 -15.47 16.65
C ALA A 234 3.51 -16.11 15.99
#